data_7dafd31aca1aa2c3ffd7af9cca5d3dbe
#
_entry.id   7dafd31aca1aa2c3ffd7af9cca5d3dbe
#
_cell.length_a   1.000
_cell.length_b   1.000
_cell.length_c   1.000
_cell.angle_alpha   90.00
_cell.angle_beta   90.00
_cell.angle_gamma   90.00
#
_symmetry.space_group_name_H-M   'P 1'
#
loop_
_entity.id
_entity.type
_entity.pdbx_description
1 polymer ?
#
loop_
_entity_poly.entity_id
_entity_poly.type
_entity_poly.pdbx_seq_one_letter_code
_entity_poly.pdbx_strand_id
1 'polypeptide(L)'
;MASTYTPLGVELQATGENAGTWGTKTNTNLQIIEQISGGYIAKSIAGGAQTTALAVSDGSTGAELSHRMIEFTGTITGNQIVTIPIDVQTFYFLRNSTSGAYTVQFKYASGSGDSFTFSATDKGDAIVFATASDSTNPNICLLYTSDAADDGTG
;
A
#
# COMPACT_ATOMS: atom_id res chain seq x y z
N MET A 1 -1.44 -21.03 -23.08
CA MET A 1 -2.32 -20.11 -22.32
C MET A 1 -1.40 -19.21 -21.54
N ALA A 2 -1.60 -17.88 -21.57
CA ALA A 2 -0.69 -16.95 -20.89
C ALA A 2 -0.91 -16.97 -19.37
N SER A 3 0.16 -16.81 -18.59
CA SER A 3 0.07 -16.60 -17.14
C SER A 3 -0.78 -15.35 -16.82
N THR A 4 -1.44 -15.38 -15.67
CA THR A 4 -2.18 -14.25 -15.10
C THR A 4 -1.54 -13.87 -13.76
N TYR A 5 -2.01 -12.77 -13.16
CA TYR A 5 -1.44 -12.28 -11.91
C TYR A 5 -2.53 -12.02 -10.87
N THR A 6 -2.16 -12.18 -9.61
CA THR A 6 -3.01 -11.74 -8.50
C THR A 6 -2.99 -10.22 -8.37
N PRO A 7 -3.96 -9.59 -7.68
CA PRO A 7 -3.96 -8.14 -7.42
C PRO A 7 -2.69 -7.60 -6.73
N LEU A 8 -1.88 -8.45 -6.12
CA LEU A 8 -0.58 -8.09 -5.53
C LEU A 8 0.63 -8.56 -6.36
N GLY A 9 0.41 -8.93 -7.62
CA GLY A 9 1.48 -9.20 -8.60
C GLY A 9 2.09 -10.60 -8.55
N VAL A 10 1.51 -11.56 -7.81
CA VAL A 10 1.99 -12.96 -7.82
C VAL A 10 1.54 -13.63 -9.12
N GLU A 11 2.48 -14.25 -9.84
CA GLU A 11 2.19 -14.94 -11.10
C GLU A 11 1.45 -16.27 -10.87
N LEU A 12 0.31 -16.41 -11.51
CA LEU A 12 -0.43 -17.66 -11.63
C LEU A 12 0.01 -18.35 -12.93
N GLN A 13 0.96 -19.27 -12.81
CA GLN A 13 1.57 -19.90 -13.97
C GLN A 13 0.57 -20.79 -14.73
N ALA A 14 0.45 -20.57 -16.03
CA ALA A 14 -0.36 -21.44 -16.90
C ALA A 14 0.38 -22.74 -17.21
N THR A 15 -0.39 -23.83 -17.37
CA THR A 15 0.16 -25.13 -17.73
C THR A 15 0.92 -25.07 -19.05
N GLY A 16 2.17 -25.53 -19.05
CA GLY A 16 3.05 -25.55 -20.23
C GLY A 16 3.76 -24.24 -20.53
N GLU A 17 3.46 -23.18 -19.78
CA GLU A 17 4.20 -21.92 -19.83
C GLU A 17 5.44 -21.95 -18.93
N ASN A 18 6.38 -21.04 -19.14
CA ASN A 18 7.61 -20.94 -18.36
C ASN A 18 8.55 -22.18 -18.45
N ALA A 19 8.45 -22.97 -19.52
CA ALA A 19 9.39 -24.07 -19.74
C ALA A 19 10.83 -23.56 -19.69
N GLY A 20 11.66 -24.13 -18.81
CA GLY A 20 13.04 -23.69 -18.56
C GLY A 20 13.20 -22.49 -17.65
N THR A 21 12.13 -21.78 -17.30
CA THR A 21 12.17 -20.59 -16.41
C THR A 21 11.27 -20.70 -15.18
N TRP A 22 10.51 -21.80 -15.04
CA TRP A 22 9.55 -21.99 -13.94
C TRP A 22 10.19 -21.84 -12.56
N GLY A 23 11.44 -22.30 -12.38
CA GLY A 23 12.16 -22.17 -11.10
C GLY A 23 12.41 -20.70 -10.73
N THR A 24 12.82 -19.89 -11.69
CA THR A 24 13.00 -18.45 -11.49
C THR A 24 11.67 -17.77 -11.16
N LYS A 25 10.60 -18.10 -11.89
CA LYS A 25 9.26 -17.56 -11.64
C LYS A 25 8.72 -17.95 -10.27
N THR A 26 8.89 -19.20 -9.88
CA THR A 26 8.53 -19.68 -8.55
C THR A 26 9.28 -18.95 -7.45
N ASN A 27 10.59 -18.76 -7.59
CA ASN A 27 11.40 -18.02 -6.62
C ASN A 27 10.98 -16.55 -6.51
N THR A 28 10.69 -15.89 -7.63
CA THR A 28 10.16 -14.53 -7.63
C THR A 28 8.82 -14.45 -6.91
N ASN A 29 7.91 -15.40 -7.15
CA ASN A 29 6.63 -15.48 -6.43
C ASN A 29 6.82 -15.64 -4.92
N LEU A 30 7.75 -16.50 -4.49
CA LEU A 30 8.05 -16.67 -3.06
C LEU A 30 8.58 -15.38 -2.44
N GLN A 31 9.42 -14.63 -3.15
CA GLN A 31 9.92 -13.33 -2.71
C GLN A 31 8.80 -12.28 -2.60
N ILE A 32 7.88 -12.24 -3.56
CA ILE A 32 6.69 -11.36 -3.50
C ILE A 32 5.83 -11.72 -2.28
N ILE A 33 5.57 -13.02 -2.04
CA ILE A 33 4.81 -13.50 -0.89
C ILE A 33 5.50 -13.13 0.43
N GLU A 34 6.83 -13.23 0.50
CA GLU A 34 7.60 -12.79 1.65
C GLU A 34 7.45 -11.30 1.92
N GLN A 35 7.51 -10.47 0.87
CA GLN A 35 7.26 -9.01 0.96
C GLN A 35 5.84 -8.71 1.44
N ILE A 36 4.83 -9.39 0.90
CA ILE A 36 3.43 -9.25 1.33
C ILE A 36 3.28 -9.64 2.80
N SER A 37 3.99 -10.65 3.26
CA SER A 37 3.92 -11.16 4.63
C SER A 37 4.53 -10.21 5.66
N GLY A 38 5.70 -9.62 5.37
CA GLY A 38 6.43 -8.81 6.37
C GLY A 38 7.39 -7.78 5.78
N GLY A 39 7.32 -7.49 4.47
CA GLY A 39 8.22 -6.54 3.82
C GLY A 39 7.94 -5.09 4.18
N TYR A 40 8.98 -4.27 4.11
CA TYR A 40 8.97 -2.83 4.34
C TYR A 40 9.46 -2.09 3.10
N ILE A 41 8.81 -0.97 2.80
CA ILE A 41 9.26 -0.03 1.77
C ILE A 41 9.01 1.41 2.21
N ALA A 42 9.94 2.31 1.86
CA ALA A 42 9.77 3.74 2.01
C ALA A 42 9.37 4.36 0.65
N LYS A 43 8.35 5.20 0.67
CA LYS A 43 7.90 5.97 -0.50
C LYS A 43 7.95 7.46 -0.22
N SER A 44 8.76 8.17 -1.00
CA SER A 44 8.75 9.64 -0.95
C SER A 44 7.49 10.19 -1.61
N ILE A 45 6.80 11.06 -0.86
CA ILE A 45 5.64 11.84 -1.35
C ILE A 45 5.92 13.35 -1.19
N ALA A 46 7.20 13.74 -1.26
CA ALA A 46 7.65 15.13 -1.10
C ALA A 46 7.04 16.06 -2.14
N GLY A 47 6.80 17.32 -1.76
CA GLY A 47 6.35 18.37 -2.67
C GLY A 47 5.04 19.03 -2.28
N GLY A 48 4.48 19.80 -3.20
CA GLY A 48 3.18 20.48 -3.06
C GLY A 48 2.01 19.49 -3.05
N ALA A 49 0.80 20.01 -2.99
CA ALA A 49 -0.41 19.20 -3.04
C ALA A 49 -0.45 18.34 -4.32
N GLN A 50 -0.50 17.02 -4.16
CA GLN A 50 -0.48 16.08 -5.28
C GLN A 50 -1.13 14.75 -4.94
N THR A 51 -1.37 13.94 -5.97
CA THR A 51 -1.78 12.55 -5.84
C THR A 51 -0.64 11.63 -6.27
N THR A 52 -0.25 10.71 -5.39
CA THR A 52 0.75 9.66 -5.65
C THR A 52 0.03 8.32 -5.76
N ALA A 53 0.05 7.71 -6.94
CA ALA A 53 -0.47 6.37 -7.13
C ALA A 53 0.59 5.34 -6.73
N LEU A 54 0.26 4.45 -5.79
CA LEU A 54 1.07 3.28 -5.50
C LEU A 54 0.76 2.17 -6.50
N ALA A 55 1.78 1.41 -6.87
CA ALA A 55 1.67 0.40 -7.91
C ALA A 55 1.90 -1.01 -7.40
N VAL A 56 1.33 -1.97 -8.11
CA VAL A 56 1.72 -3.37 -8.13
C VAL A 56 2.56 -3.59 -9.38
N SER A 57 3.53 -4.48 -9.33
CA SER A 57 4.33 -4.89 -10.47
C SER A 57 4.21 -6.38 -10.68
N ASP A 58 3.51 -6.77 -11.73
CA ASP A 58 3.20 -8.16 -12.05
C ASP A 58 4.47 -8.99 -12.25
N GLY A 59 4.60 -10.06 -11.49
CA GLY A 59 5.74 -10.97 -11.56
C GLY A 59 7.09 -10.35 -11.21
N SER A 60 7.11 -9.25 -10.45
CA SER A 60 8.33 -8.54 -10.04
C SER A 60 8.28 -8.16 -8.57
N THR A 61 9.44 -8.18 -7.92
CA THR A 61 9.61 -7.69 -6.55
C THR A 61 9.78 -6.16 -6.52
N GLY A 62 9.59 -5.53 -5.37
CA GLY A 62 9.90 -4.11 -5.14
C GLY A 62 8.76 -3.13 -5.39
N ALA A 63 7.56 -3.58 -5.80
CA ALA A 63 6.38 -2.72 -5.89
C ALA A 63 5.89 -2.31 -4.49
N GLU A 64 5.45 -1.07 -4.34
CA GLU A 64 5.06 -0.53 -3.03
C GLU A 64 3.96 -1.38 -2.38
N LEU A 65 2.92 -1.74 -3.15
CA LEU A 65 1.76 -2.46 -2.63
C LEU A 65 1.99 -3.94 -2.34
N SER A 66 3.14 -4.49 -2.76
CA SER A 66 3.56 -5.84 -2.41
C SER A 66 4.33 -5.91 -1.08
N HIS A 67 4.33 -4.84 -0.30
CA HIS A 67 4.95 -4.80 1.03
C HIS A 67 3.89 -4.65 2.11
N ARG A 68 4.15 -5.23 3.28
CA ARG A 68 3.24 -5.15 4.44
C ARG A 68 3.29 -3.77 5.09
N MET A 69 4.48 -3.18 5.20
CA MET A 69 4.70 -1.87 5.79
C MET A 69 5.13 -0.87 4.72
N ILE A 70 4.41 0.24 4.65
CA ILE A 70 4.71 1.35 3.74
C ILE A 70 4.94 2.60 4.59
N GLU A 71 6.13 3.20 4.44
CA GLU A 71 6.48 4.45 5.10
C GLU A 71 6.43 5.61 4.10
N PHE A 72 5.63 6.62 4.38
CA PHE A 72 5.60 7.85 3.60
C PHE A 72 6.65 8.82 4.15
N THR A 73 7.51 9.32 3.27
CA THR A 73 8.66 10.15 3.62
C THR A 73 8.71 11.43 2.79
N GLY A 74 9.58 12.34 3.19
CA GLY A 74 9.88 13.58 2.49
C GLY A 74 9.23 14.82 3.07
N THR A 75 9.68 15.98 2.61
CA THR A 75 9.12 17.27 3.01
C THR A 75 7.92 17.60 2.12
N ILE A 76 6.74 17.70 2.72
CA ILE A 76 5.50 18.06 2.03
C ILE A 76 5.14 19.53 2.31
N THR A 77 4.71 20.22 1.27
CA THR A 77 4.31 21.64 1.31
C THR A 77 2.85 21.84 0.88
N GLY A 78 2.08 20.73 0.84
CA GLY A 78 0.66 20.69 0.57
C GLY A 78 0.08 19.32 0.93
N ASN A 79 -1.24 19.23 1.02
CA ASN A 79 -1.94 17.98 1.33
C ASN A 79 -1.65 16.91 0.28
N GLN A 80 -1.36 15.71 0.72
CA GLN A 80 -1.03 14.57 -0.14
C GLN A 80 -2.21 13.60 -0.20
N ILE A 81 -2.42 13.04 -1.38
CA ILE A 81 -3.33 11.92 -1.60
C ILE A 81 -2.50 10.74 -2.11
N VAL A 82 -2.59 9.60 -1.43
CA VAL A 82 -1.95 8.35 -1.84
C VAL A 82 -3.05 7.38 -2.26
N THR A 83 -2.96 6.84 -3.46
CA THR A 83 -4.00 5.96 -4.00
C THR A 83 -3.49 4.56 -4.29
N ILE A 84 -4.41 3.59 -4.17
CA ILE A 84 -4.20 2.17 -4.51
C ILE A 84 -5.25 1.71 -5.54
N PRO A 85 -4.95 0.68 -6.36
CA PRO A 85 -5.92 0.07 -7.27
C PRO A 85 -7.12 -0.52 -6.53
N ILE A 86 -8.30 -0.52 -7.19
CA ILE A 86 -9.58 -0.92 -6.57
C ILE A 86 -9.70 -2.42 -6.24
N ASP A 87 -8.86 -3.25 -6.81
CA ASP A 87 -8.82 -4.71 -6.64
C ASP A 87 -7.83 -5.18 -5.56
N VAL A 88 -7.06 -4.28 -4.98
CA VAL A 88 -6.11 -4.59 -3.91
C VAL A 88 -6.88 -4.83 -2.61
N GLN A 89 -6.79 -6.06 -2.10
CA GLN A 89 -7.38 -6.48 -0.83
C GLN A 89 -6.29 -6.99 0.10
N THR A 90 -5.96 -6.23 1.14
CA THR A 90 -5.01 -6.64 2.18
C THR A 90 -5.01 -5.60 3.30
N PHE A 91 -4.31 -5.86 4.38
CA PHE A 91 -4.05 -4.84 5.39
C PHE A 91 -2.63 -4.32 5.29
N TYR A 92 -2.44 -3.03 5.62
CA TYR A 92 -1.16 -2.34 5.61
C TYR A 92 -0.85 -1.73 6.96
N PHE A 93 0.42 -1.80 7.36
CA PHE A 93 1.00 -0.92 8.35
C PHE A 93 1.51 0.32 7.62
N LEU A 94 0.88 1.46 7.87
CA LEU A 94 1.27 2.74 7.29
C LEU A 94 2.02 3.56 8.33
N ARG A 95 3.15 4.13 7.95
CA ARG A 95 3.90 5.10 8.75
C ARG A 95 3.97 6.43 8.01
N ASN A 96 3.64 7.52 8.69
CA ASN A 96 3.80 8.85 8.17
C ASN A 96 5.01 9.55 8.82
N SER A 97 6.15 9.51 8.14
CA SER A 97 7.41 10.18 8.53
C SER A 97 7.65 11.46 7.70
N THR A 98 6.62 12.02 7.07
CA THR A 98 6.77 13.27 6.32
C THR A 98 7.00 14.45 7.25
N SER A 99 7.78 15.43 6.81
CA SER A 99 7.84 16.75 7.44
C SER A 99 6.88 17.73 6.77
N GLY A 100 6.43 18.75 7.51
CA GLY A 100 5.43 19.73 7.06
C GLY A 100 4.04 19.46 7.66
N ALA A 101 3.30 20.54 7.95
CA ALA A 101 1.99 20.48 8.62
C ALA A 101 0.85 20.32 7.60
N TYR A 102 0.82 19.20 6.91
CA TYR A 102 -0.19 18.85 5.90
C TYR A 102 -0.69 17.44 6.08
N THR A 103 -1.89 17.16 5.59
CA THR A 103 -2.53 15.85 5.68
C THR A 103 -1.97 14.87 4.65
N VAL A 104 -2.03 13.57 4.98
CA VAL A 104 -1.77 12.48 4.03
C VAL A 104 -2.98 11.56 4.02
N GLN A 105 -3.74 11.56 2.93
CA GLN A 105 -4.91 10.72 2.73
C GLN A 105 -4.53 9.45 1.98
N PHE A 106 -4.93 8.30 2.49
CA PHE A 106 -4.79 6.99 1.85
C PHE A 106 -6.16 6.48 1.42
N LYS A 107 -6.34 6.22 0.13
CA LYS A 107 -7.63 5.86 -0.45
C LYS A 107 -7.49 4.99 -1.70
N TYR A 108 -8.59 4.40 -2.15
CA TYR A 108 -8.65 3.82 -3.49
C TYR A 108 -8.61 4.90 -4.59
N ALA A 109 -8.09 4.52 -5.75
CA ALA A 109 -7.94 5.44 -6.90
C ALA A 109 -9.28 5.92 -7.47
N SER A 110 -10.34 5.15 -7.28
CA SER A 110 -11.70 5.50 -7.69
C SER A 110 -12.72 5.02 -6.67
N GLY A 111 -13.99 5.42 -6.87
CA GLY A 111 -15.08 5.13 -5.96
C GLY A 111 -15.24 6.16 -4.85
N SER A 112 -16.33 6.05 -4.11
CA SER A 112 -16.71 6.92 -3.00
C SER A 112 -16.66 6.23 -1.63
N GLY A 113 -15.95 5.09 -1.55
CA GLY A 113 -15.74 4.38 -0.29
C GLY A 113 -14.88 5.17 0.70
N ASP A 114 -14.87 4.71 1.94
CA ASP A 114 -14.13 5.35 3.01
C ASP A 114 -12.63 5.40 2.76
N SER A 115 -11.97 6.40 3.30
CA SER A 115 -10.52 6.61 3.24
C SER A 115 -9.95 6.85 4.64
N PHE A 116 -8.66 6.60 4.79
CA PHE A 116 -7.92 6.97 5.99
C PHE A 116 -7.09 8.23 5.74
N THR A 117 -7.00 9.13 6.74
CA THR A 117 -6.22 10.37 6.62
C THR A 117 -5.42 10.60 7.89
N PHE A 118 -4.10 10.64 7.75
CA PHE A 118 -3.23 11.21 8.78
C PHE A 118 -3.49 12.71 8.89
N SER A 119 -3.67 13.22 10.11
CA SER A 119 -3.83 14.66 10.33
C SER A 119 -2.54 15.42 10.03
N ALA A 120 -2.63 16.73 9.93
CA ALA A 120 -1.46 17.57 9.65
C ALA A 120 -0.44 17.59 10.80
N THR A 121 -0.88 17.33 12.01
CA THR A 121 -0.08 17.43 13.25
C THR A 121 0.12 16.10 13.93
N ASP A 122 -0.85 15.19 13.86
CA ASP A 122 -0.78 13.86 14.39
C ASP A 122 -0.36 12.91 13.27
N LYS A 123 0.92 12.62 13.28
CA LYS A 123 1.59 11.70 12.35
C LYS A 123 2.02 10.47 13.15
N GLY A 124 2.41 9.42 12.48
CA GLY A 124 2.87 8.22 13.16
C GLY A 124 2.41 6.97 12.42
N ASP A 125 1.93 5.99 13.14
CA ASP A 125 1.62 4.68 12.60
C ASP A 125 0.11 4.44 12.56
N ALA A 126 -0.35 3.77 11.52
CA ALA A 126 -1.72 3.30 11.38
C ALA A 126 -1.76 1.89 10.80
N ILE A 127 -2.73 1.10 11.22
CA ILE A 127 -3.06 -0.17 10.58
C ILE A 127 -4.39 0.02 9.87
N VAL A 128 -4.39 -0.19 8.57
CA VAL A 128 -5.59 -0.07 7.73
C VAL A 128 -5.87 -1.37 7.00
N PHE A 129 -7.14 -1.63 6.70
CA PHE A 129 -7.58 -2.73 5.86
C PHE A 129 -8.22 -2.18 4.59
N ALA A 130 -7.65 -2.58 3.45
CA ALA A 130 -8.17 -2.29 2.12
C ALA A 130 -9.11 -3.43 1.72
N THR A 131 -10.41 -3.14 1.62
CA THR A 131 -11.43 -4.18 1.54
C THR A 131 -11.58 -4.79 0.16
N ALA A 132 -11.38 -4.01 -0.92
CA ALA A 132 -11.78 -4.38 -2.28
C ALA A 132 -13.17 -5.06 -2.30
N SER A 133 -14.07 -4.62 -1.38
CA SER A 133 -15.34 -5.31 -1.10
C SER A 133 -16.32 -5.25 -2.26
N ASP A 134 -16.19 -4.24 -3.10
CA ASP A 134 -16.86 -4.18 -4.38
C ASP A 134 -15.96 -3.43 -5.40
N SER A 135 -16.23 -3.60 -6.67
CA SER A 135 -15.46 -2.95 -7.73
C SER A 135 -15.84 -1.47 -7.96
N THR A 136 -16.77 -0.94 -7.17
CA THR A 136 -17.33 0.41 -7.35
C THR A 136 -16.89 1.33 -6.22
N ASN A 137 -17.10 0.92 -4.96
CA ASN A 137 -16.84 1.73 -3.77
C ASN A 137 -16.12 0.93 -2.67
N PRO A 138 -14.91 0.41 -2.93
CA PRO A 138 -14.16 -0.28 -1.90
C PRO A 138 -13.70 0.69 -0.81
N ASN A 139 -13.54 0.19 0.42
CA ASN A 139 -13.28 0.99 1.61
C ASN A 139 -11.86 0.76 2.15
N ILE A 140 -11.28 1.81 2.70
CA ILE A 140 -10.11 1.74 3.57
C ILE A 140 -10.60 1.87 5.02
N CYS A 141 -10.54 0.77 5.75
CA CYS A 141 -10.98 0.70 7.13
C CYS A 141 -9.81 0.90 8.07
N LEU A 142 -9.89 1.88 8.96
CA LEU A 142 -8.91 2.05 10.03
C LEU A 142 -9.11 0.95 11.08
N LEU A 143 -8.06 0.20 11.39
CA LEU A 143 -8.05 -0.81 12.44
C LEU A 143 -7.37 -0.30 13.72
N TYR A 144 -6.32 0.50 13.58
CA TYR A 144 -5.56 1.05 14.68
C TYR A 144 -4.78 2.30 14.25
N THR A 145 -4.69 3.29 15.15
CA THR A 145 -3.69 4.37 15.08
C THR A 145 -2.86 4.35 16.36
N SER A 146 -1.56 4.61 16.26
CA SER A 146 -0.79 5.01 17.42
C SER A 146 -1.21 6.43 17.77
N ASP A 147 -2.04 6.58 18.79
CA ASP A 147 -2.36 7.89 19.31
C ASP A 147 -1.16 8.41 20.12
N ALA A 148 -0.54 9.47 19.63
CA ALA A 148 0.51 10.17 20.36
C ALA A 148 -0.03 10.97 21.57
N ALA A 149 -1.33 10.96 21.79
CA ALA A 149 -2.02 11.78 22.78
C ALA A 149 -2.47 11.03 24.04
N ASP A 150 -2.26 9.72 24.15
CA ASP A 150 -2.51 9.00 25.41
C ASP A 150 -1.23 8.96 26.28
N ASP A 151 -0.62 10.11 26.52
CA ASP A 151 0.16 10.31 27.71
C ASP A 151 -0.80 10.75 28.82
N GLY A 152 -1.56 9.76 29.31
CA GLY A 152 -2.43 9.91 30.45
C GLY A 152 -1.60 10.32 31.67
N THR A 153 -1.50 11.60 31.90
CA THR A 153 -1.15 12.09 33.22
C THR A 153 -2.28 11.73 34.16
N GLY A 154 -2.09 10.62 34.89
CA GLY A 154 -2.83 10.35 36.08
C GLY A 154 -2.51 11.34 37.18
#